data_28f1737fb75fb2ca36c0346eca9bbcd9
#
_entry.id   28f1737fb75fb2ca36c0346eca9bbcd9
#
_cell.length_a   1.000
_cell.length_b   1.000
_cell.length_c   1.000
_cell.angle_alpha   90.00
_cell.angle_beta   90.00
_cell.angle_gamma   90.00
#
_symmetry.space_group_name_H-M   'P 1'
#
loop_
_entity.id
_entity.type
_entity.pdbx_description
1 polymer ?
#
loop_
_entity_poly.entity_id
_entity_poly.type
_entity_poly.pdbx_seq_one_letter_code
_entity_poly.pdbx_strand_id
1 'polypeptide(L)'
;WENYPDLNLVLVDSREGDDAMHETYASLSHRSAAILGTWRVGRDGEYLMQRSLNDLVQFNPRIPVFSISQIGIGDVAVGGYVPKYENAASVIASQIKEYYASGKIDGTHFRLTDGQYLFDSRKLKELKIAEYALPKGSVVEDTVAAKLSKYSHYIELLVAGIVLLVLLLVFVAALFLRTRRLKRTLEEREGQLVVAREKAEESDMLKSAFLANMSHEIRTPLNAI
;
A
#
# COMPACT_ATOMS: atom_id res chain seq x y z
N TRP A 1 -17.03 23.84 -34.27
CA TRP A 1 -16.27 23.44 -35.46
C TRP A 1 -16.02 24.62 -36.41
N GLU A 2 -16.88 25.61 -36.46
CA GLU A 2 -16.68 26.80 -37.30
C GLU A 2 -15.33 27.49 -37.08
N ASN A 3 -14.78 27.41 -35.87
CA ASN A 3 -13.48 27.99 -35.53
C ASN A 3 -12.27 27.09 -35.87
N TYR A 4 -12.50 25.83 -36.26
CA TYR A 4 -11.44 24.86 -36.53
C TYR A 4 -11.78 23.98 -37.75
N PRO A 5 -11.83 24.56 -38.94
CA PRO A 5 -12.28 23.87 -40.16
C PRO A 5 -11.34 22.73 -40.59
N ASP A 6 -10.08 22.78 -40.17
CA ASP A 6 -9.06 21.76 -40.51
C ASP A 6 -9.07 20.54 -39.60
N LEU A 7 -9.92 20.53 -38.54
CA LEU A 7 -10.03 19.39 -37.65
C LEU A 7 -11.09 18.39 -38.15
N ASN A 8 -10.67 17.14 -38.30
CA ASN A 8 -11.58 16.03 -38.56
C ASN A 8 -12.04 15.43 -37.23
N LEU A 9 -13.34 15.53 -36.94
CA LEU A 9 -13.94 14.91 -35.75
C LEU A 9 -14.46 13.53 -36.09
N VAL A 10 -13.93 12.53 -35.40
CA VAL A 10 -14.47 11.16 -35.38
C VAL A 10 -15.14 10.94 -34.05
N LEU A 11 -16.46 10.76 -34.05
CA LEU A 11 -17.24 10.44 -32.86
C LEU A 11 -17.40 8.91 -32.78
N VAL A 12 -16.99 8.34 -31.67
CA VAL A 12 -17.14 6.92 -31.38
C VAL A 12 -18.10 6.77 -30.20
N ASP A 13 -19.15 6.00 -30.40
CA ASP A 13 -20.17 5.73 -29.37
C ASP A 13 -19.93 4.32 -28.76
N SER A 14 -19.91 4.24 -27.45
CA SER A 14 -19.76 2.95 -26.74
C SER A 14 -20.82 1.92 -27.12
N ARG A 15 -21.97 2.35 -27.64
CA ARG A 15 -23.04 1.49 -28.14
C ARG A 15 -22.66 0.72 -29.42
N GLU A 16 -21.62 1.15 -30.12
CA GLU A 16 -21.09 0.44 -31.29
C GLU A 16 -20.27 -0.80 -30.91
N GLY A 17 -19.88 -0.92 -29.66
CA GLY A 17 -19.12 -2.01 -29.09
C GLY A 17 -17.64 -1.70 -28.92
N ASP A 18 -16.97 -2.48 -28.07
CA ASP A 18 -15.57 -2.28 -27.70
C ASP A 18 -14.62 -2.48 -28.90
N ASP A 19 -14.92 -3.43 -29.76
CA ASP A 19 -14.11 -3.72 -30.95
C ASP A 19 -14.04 -2.52 -31.91
N ALA A 20 -15.18 -1.86 -32.15
CA ALA A 20 -15.23 -0.66 -33.00
C ALA A 20 -14.41 0.49 -32.39
N MET A 21 -14.44 0.63 -31.07
CA MET A 21 -13.62 1.64 -30.38
C MET A 21 -12.13 1.33 -30.47
N HIS A 22 -11.74 0.08 -30.26
CA HIS A 22 -10.35 -0.39 -30.37
C HIS A 22 -9.81 -0.20 -31.78
N GLU A 23 -10.56 -0.60 -32.80
CA GLU A 23 -10.18 -0.45 -34.21
C GLU A 23 -10.03 1.03 -34.60
N THR A 24 -11.00 1.85 -34.21
CA THR A 24 -10.94 3.30 -34.48
C THR A 24 -9.75 3.93 -33.79
N TYR A 25 -9.52 3.64 -32.52
CA TYR A 25 -8.40 4.20 -31.75
C TYR A 25 -7.04 3.73 -32.31
N ALA A 26 -6.92 2.48 -32.66
CA ALA A 26 -5.70 1.91 -33.27
C ALA A 26 -5.36 2.55 -34.61
N SER A 27 -6.39 2.94 -35.38
CA SER A 27 -6.23 3.57 -36.72
C SER A 27 -5.83 5.05 -36.66
N LEU A 28 -5.87 5.69 -35.48
CA LEU A 28 -5.56 7.11 -35.35
C LEU A 28 -4.10 7.41 -35.73
N SER A 29 -3.92 8.46 -36.50
CA SER A 29 -2.59 8.93 -36.89
C SER A 29 -1.88 9.65 -35.76
N HIS A 30 -0.56 9.80 -35.86
CA HIS A 30 0.25 10.53 -34.87
C HIS A 30 -0.12 12.03 -34.73
N ARG A 31 -0.97 12.57 -35.60
CA ARG A 31 -1.51 13.93 -35.55
C ARG A 31 -2.89 14.01 -34.92
N SER A 32 -3.33 12.93 -34.33
CA SER A 32 -4.63 12.84 -33.67
C SER A 32 -4.52 13.05 -32.16
N ALA A 33 -5.64 13.39 -31.54
CA ALA A 33 -5.84 13.38 -30.10
C ALA A 33 -7.20 12.80 -29.80
N ALA A 34 -7.35 12.13 -28.68
CA ALA A 34 -8.61 11.60 -28.21
C ALA A 34 -9.17 12.44 -27.06
N ILE A 35 -10.47 12.68 -27.08
CA ILE A 35 -11.19 13.29 -25.95
C ILE A 35 -12.08 12.22 -25.34
N LEU A 36 -11.78 11.90 -24.10
CA LEU A 36 -12.53 10.92 -23.30
C LEU A 36 -13.75 11.59 -22.70
N GLY A 37 -14.93 11.16 -23.13
CA GLY A 37 -16.19 11.48 -22.48
C GLY A 37 -16.46 10.54 -21.30
N THR A 38 -17.74 10.28 -21.04
CA THR A 38 -18.17 9.30 -20.05
C THR A 38 -18.38 7.96 -20.71
N TRP A 39 -17.44 7.06 -20.58
CA TRP A 39 -17.59 5.69 -21.05
C TRP A 39 -17.72 4.76 -19.85
N ARG A 40 -18.95 4.42 -19.51
CA ARG A 40 -19.25 3.61 -18.33
C ARG A 40 -20.04 2.36 -18.59
N VAL A 41 -20.72 2.29 -19.76
CA VAL A 41 -21.58 1.19 -20.11
C VAL A 41 -21.26 0.76 -21.54
N GLY A 42 -20.99 -0.51 -21.72
CA GLY A 42 -20.78 -1.12 -23.01
C GLY A 42 -22.11 -1.44 -23.73
N ARG A 43 -21.98 -2.06 -24.90
CA ARG A 43 -23.11 -2.38 -25.78
C ARG A 43 -24.17 -3.26 -25.13
N ASP A 44 -23.73 -4.22 -24.33
CA ASP A 44 -24.60 -5.21 -23.69
C ASP A 44 -25.07 -4.79 -22.29
N GLY A 45 -24.84 -3.53 -21.93
CA GLY A 45 -25.22 -2.97 -20.63
C GLY A 45 -24.24 -3.32 -19.51
N GLU A 46 -23.10 -3.96 -19.80
CA GLU A 46 -22.05 -4.20 -18.83
C GLU A 46 -21.38 -2.88 -18.42
N TYR A 47 -21.02 -2.79 -17.14
CA TYR A 47 -20.28 -1.63 -16.62
C TYR A 47 -18.79 -1.76 -16.98
N LEU A 48 -18.33 -0.81 -17.78
CA LEU A 48 -16.91 -0.70 -18.13
C LEU A 48 -16.16 0.03 -17.03
N MET A 49 -15.19 -0.65 -16.51
CA MET A 49 -14.28 -0.12 -15.47
C MET A 49 -13.06 0.54 -16.10
N GLN A 50 -12.26 1.20 -15.29
CA GLN A 50 -11.00 1.85 -15.67
C GLN A 50 -10.05 0.94 -16.46
N ARG A 51 -10.15 -0.37 -16.28
CA ARG A 51 -9.38 -1.38 -17.01
C ARG A 51 -9.59 -1.29 -18.52
N SER A 52 -10.83 -1.11 -18.97
CA SER A 52 -11.14 -0.98 -20.40
C SER A 52 -10.50 0.25 -21.04
N LEU A 53 -10.37 1.34 -20.28
CA LEU A 53 -9.65 2.55 -20.74
C LEU A 53 -8.14 2.31 -20.87
N ASN A 54 -7.55 1.59 -19.92
CA ASN A 54 -6.14 1.23 -19.97
C ASN A 54 -5.84 0.33 -21.16
N ASP A 55 -6.72 -0.64 -21.43
CA ASP A 55 -6.61 -1.54 -22.56
C ASP A 55 -6.72 -0.75 -23.88
N LEU A 56 -7.67 0.19 -23.97
CA LEU A 56 -7.84 1.04 -25.15
C LEU A 56 -6.54 1.82 -25.49
N VAL A 57 -5.93 2.46 -24.49
CA VAL A 57 -4.72 3.28 -24.70
C VAL A 57 -3.52 2.44 -25.15
N GLN A 58 -3.48 1.14 -24.79
CA GLN A 58 -2.40 0.24 -25.23
C GLN A 58 -2.38 0.01 -26.75
N PHE A 59 -3.52 0.12 -27.43
CA PHE A 59 -3.58 -0.02 -28.89
C PHE A 59 -2.84 1.08 -29.64
N ASN A 60 -2.77 2.29 -29.04
CA ASN A 60 -2.01 3.40 -29.64
C ASN A 60 -1.50 4.38 -28.57
N PRO A 61 -0.43 4.02 -27.82
CA PRO A 61 0.03 4.77 -26.63
C PRO A 61 0.63 6.14 -26.96
N ARG A 62 0.80 6.47 -28.24
CA ARG A 62 1.36 7.77 -28.68
C ARG A 62 0.30 8.85 -28.83
N ILE A 63 -0.97 8.48 -28.80
CA ILE A 63 -2.07 9.43 -28.95
C ILE A 63 -2.35 10.06 -27.60
N PRO A 64 -2.26 11.40 -27.47
CA PRO A 64 -2.65 12.07 -26.25
C PRO A 64 -4.16 11.94 -26.03
N VAL A 65 -4.52 11.48 -24.85
CA VAL A 65 -5.91 11.39 -24.39
C VAL A 65 -6.19 12.53 -23.45
N PHE A 66 -7.21 13.31 -23.73
CA PHE A 66 -7.72 14.36 -22.86
C PHE A 66 -9.05 13.93 -22.24
N SER A 67 -9.36 14.41 -21.06
CA SER A 67 -10.61 14.08 -20.35
C SER A 67 -11.43 15.34 -20.07
N ILE A 68 -12.74 15.21 -20.12
CA ILE A 68 -13.70 16.24 -19.70
C ILE A 68 -14.03 16.15 -18.20
N SER A 69 -13.44 15.21 -17.49
CA SER A 69 -13.58 15.01 -16.05
C SER A 69 -12.24 14.68 -15.41
N GLN A 70 -12.16 14.66 -14.09
CA GLN A 70 -10.91 14.26 -13.40
C GLN A 70 -10.63 12.74 -13.51
N ILE A 71 -11.60 11.96 -13.99
CA ILE A 71 -11.47 10.51 -14.14
C ILE A 71 -10.43 10.20 -15.23
N GLY A 72 -9.48 9.34 -14.90
CA GLY A 72 -8.43 8.89 -15.81
C GLY A 72 -7.25 9.84 -15.96
N ILE A 73 -7.27 11.07 -15.41
CA ILE A 73 -6.11 11.96 -15.43
C ILE A 73 -4.96 11.33 -14.65
N GLY A 74 -3.79 11.25 -15.30
CA GLY A 74 -2.58 10.67 -14.76
C GLY A 74 -2.49 9.14 -14.87
N ASP A 75 -3.57 8.51 -15.32
CA ASP A 75 -3.57 7.09 -15.67
C ASP A 75 -3.60 6.92 -17.19
N VAL A 76 -4.73 7.20 -17.82
CA VAL A 76 -4.89 7.14 -19.28
C VAL A 76 -4.85 8.52 -19.92
N ALA A 77 -5.42 9.54 -19.27
CA ALA A 77 -5.51 10.89 -19.79
C ALA A 77 -4.36 11.79 -19.31
N VAL A 78 -3.89 12.63 -20.23
CA VAL A 78 -2.87 13.66 -19.96
C VAL A 78 -3.42 14.78 -19.08
N GLY A 79 -4.70 15.12 -19.27
CA GLY A 79 -5.37 16.22 -18.61
C GLY A 79 -6.61 16.64 -19.39
N GLY A 80 -7.11 17.83 -19.09
CA GLY A 80 -8.24 18.40 -19.79
C GLY A 80 -8.84 19.61 -19.08
N TYR A 81 -9.95 20.10 -19.60
CA TYR A 81 -10.75 21.10 -18.90
C TYR A 81 -11.80 20.39 -18.06
N VAL A 82 -11.63 20.41 -16.74
CA VAL A 82 -12.39 19.60 -15.81
C VAL A 82 -13.12 20.46 -14.77
N PRO A 83 -14.28 20.02 -14.26
CA PRO A 83 -14.98 20.73 -13.20
C PRO A 83 -14.16 20.80 -11.91
N LYS A 84 -14.24 21.94 -11.22
CA LYS A 84 -13.71 22.10 -9.85
C LYS A 84 -14.73 21.56 -8.86
N TYR A 85 -14.57 20.30 -8.46
CA TYR A 85 -15.48 19.66 -7.52
C TYR A 85 -15.49 20.30 -6.13
N GLU A 86 -14.40 20.97 -5.73
CA GLU A 86 -14.32 21.70 -4.47
C GLU A 86 -15.40 22.79 -4.35
N ASN A 87 -15.71 23.47 -5.47
CA ASN A 87 -16.73 24.51 -5.52
C ASN A 87 -18.13 23.93 -5.64
N ALA A 88 -18.29 22.69 -6.11
CA ALA A 88 -19.60 22.08 -6.29
C ALA A 88 -20.36 21.95 -4.95
N ALA A 89 -19.65 21.56 -3.89
CA ALA A 89 -20.25 21.45 -2.55
C ALA A 89 -20.80 22.79 -2.03
N SER A 90 -20.08 23.88 -2.25
CA SER A 90 -20.50 25.23 -1.84
C SER A 90 -21.70 25.73 -2.64
N VAL A 91 -21.74 25.44 -3.94
CA VAL A 91 -22.87 25.76 -4.82
C VAL A 91 -24.12 25.00 -4.39
N ILE A 92 -24.00 23.69 -4.15
CA ILE A 92 -25.11 22.85 -3.67
C ILE A 92 -25.62 23.37 -2.29
N ALA A 93 -24.69 23.65 -1.37
CA ALA A 93 -25.05 24.17 -0.05
C ALA A 93 -25.79 25.51 -0.12
N SER A 94 -25.40 26.40 -1.06
CA SER A 94 -26.09 27.67 -1.28
C SER A 94 -27.50 27.47 -1.83
N GLN A 95 -27.67 26.54 -2.77
CA GLN A 95 -29.00 26.21 -3.33
C GLN A 95 -29.94 25.58 -2.28
N ILE A 96 -29.40 24.72 -1.42
CA ILE A 96 -30.16 24.14 -0.31
C ILE A 96 -30.60 25.24 0.65
N LYS A 97 -29.75 26.18 1.03
CA LYS A 97 -30.10 27.32 1.87
C LYS A 97 -31.18 28.19 1.23
N GLU A 98 -31.09 28.48 -0.05
CA GLU A 98 -32.06 29.25 -0.80
C GLU A 98 -33.43 28.56 -0.84
N TYR A 99 -33.43 27.24 -1.03
CA TYR A 99 -34.66 26.44 -0.96
C TYR A 99 -35.33 26.52 0.42
N TYR A 100 -34.58 26.38 1.50
CA TYR A 100 -35.14 26.48 2.85
C TYR A 100 -35.63 27.88 3.19
N ALA A 101 -35.04 28.92 2.58
CA ALA A 101 -35.45 30.30 2.81
C ALA A 101 -36.67 30.71 1.98
N SER A 102 -36.81 30.25 0.74
CA SER A 102 -37.80 30.68 -0.24
C SER A 102 -38.90 29.65 -0.52
N GLY A 103 -38.70 28.40 -0.13
CA GLY A 103 -39.58 27.28 -0.49
C GLY A 103 -39.53 26.90 -1.99
N LYS A 104 -38.68 27.53 -2.77
CA LYS A 104 -38.56 27.31 -4.21
C LYS A 104 -37.10 27.11 -4.59
N ILE A 105 -36.86 26.13 -5.46
CA ILE A 105 -35.61 26.05 -6.23
C ILE A 105 -35.89 26.79 -7.55
N ASP A 106 -35.11 27.79 -7.85
CA ASP A 106 -35.14 28.39 -9.19
C ASP A 106 -34.57 27.39 -10.20
N GLY A 107 -35.47 26.56 -10.75
CA GLY A 107 -35.13 25.47 -11.67
C GLY A 107 -34.68 25.90 -13.04
N THR A 108 -34.59 27.21 -13.29
CA THR A 108 -34.23 27.76 -14.60
C THR A 108 -32.74 28.01 -14.76
N HIS A 109 -31.93 27.90 -13.69
CA HIS A 109 -30.52 28.19 -13.74
C HIS A 109 -29.66 26.95 -13.42
N PHE A 110 -29.14 26.31 -14.47
CA PHE A 110 -28.01 25.41 -14.35
C PHE A 110 -26.81 26.26 -13.93
N ARG A 111 -26.41 26.20 -12.68
CA ARG A 111 -25.12 26.75 -12.26
C ARG A 111 -24.02 25.75 -12.63
N LEU A 112 -23.31 26.05 -13.70
CA LEU A 112 -22.09 25.31 -14.02
C LEU A 112 -21.06 25.62 -12.94
N THR A 113 -20.42 24.58 -12.43
CA THR A 113 -19.24 24.76 -11.60
C THR A 113 -18.10 25.29 -12.45
N ASP A 114 -17.30 26.20 -11.89
CA ASP A 114 -16.09 26.65 -12.58
C ASP A 114 -15.23 25.45 -12.96
N GLY A 115 -14.70 25.48 -14.17
CA GLY A 115 -13.73 24.50 -14.64
C GLY A 115 -12.30 25.00 -14.49
N GLN A 116 -11.39 24.07 -14.59
CA GLN A 116 -9.95 24.36 -14.64
C GLN A 116 -9.27 23.46 -15.66
N TYR A 117 -8.18 23.94 -16.21
CA TYR A 117 -7.25 23.12 -16.96
C TYR A 117 -6.38 22.37 -15.97
N LEU A 118 -6.50 21.03 -15.94
CA LEU A 118 -5.75 20.15 -15.06
C LEU A 118 -4.97 19.15 -15.89
N PHE A 119 -3.67 19.03 -15.64
CA PHE A 119 -2.78 18.13 -16.36
C PHE A 119 -1.90 17.33 -15.42
N ASP A 120 -1.53 16.12 -15.83
CA ASP A 120 -0.59 15.26 -15.12
C ASP A 120 0.84 15.46 -15.64
N SER A 121 1.77 15.79 -14.73
CA SER A 121 3.16 16.10 -15.09
C SER A 121 3.90 14.93 -15.73
N ARG A 122 3.61 13.69 -15.30
CA ARG A 122 4.25 12.49 -15.83
C ARG A 122 3.78 12.21 -17.25
N LYS A 123 2.47 12.28 -17.49
CA LYS A 123 1.89 12.07 -18.82
C LYS A 123 2.35 13.12 -19.83
N LEU A 124 2.48 14.38 -19.41
CA LEU A 124 3.06 15.42 -20.24
C LEU A 124 4.48 15.07 -20.68
N LYS A 125 5.32 14.58 -19.75
CA LYS A 125 6.69 14.15 -20.03
C LYS A 125 6.75 12.92 -20.94
N GLU A 126 5.91 11.92 -20.70
CA GLU A 126 5.81 10.71 -21.53
C GLU A 126 5.51 11.05 -22.98
N LEU A 127 4.57 11.97 -23.21
CA LEU A 127 4.14 12.40 -24.55
C LEU A 127 4.96 13.56 -25.09
N LYS A 128 5.98 14.03 -24.36
CA LYS A 128 6.84 15.16 -24.73
C LYS A 128 6.07 16.46 -25.00
N ILE A 129 4.99 16.69 -24.27
CA ILE A 129 4.20 17.91 -24.31
C ILE A 129 4.84 18.91 -23.35
N ALA A 130 5.27 20.05 -23.86
CA ALA A 130 5.91 21.06 -23.06
C ALA A 130 4.87 21.88 -22.27
N GLU A 131 5.17 22.21 -21.02
CA GLU A 131 4.25 22.97 -20.15
C GLU A 131 3.89 24.36 -20.71
N TYR A 132 4.79 25.01 -21.47
CA TYR A 132 4.51 26.31 -22.11
C TYR A 132 3.45 26.23 -23.23
N ALA A 133 3.17 25.01 -23.73
CA ALA A 133 2.13 24.77 -24.74
C ALA A 133 0.74 24.63 -24.12
N LEU A 134 0.65 24.56 -22.80
CA LEU A 134 -0.63 24.44 -22.11
C LEU A 134 -1.38 25.78 -22.07
N PRO A 135 -2.71 25.76 -21.96
CA PRO A 135 -3.51 26.96 -21.77
C PRO A 135 -3.07 27.77 -20.55
N LYS A 136 -3.19 29.07 -20.58
CA LYS A 136 -2.87 29.93 -19.44
C LYS A 136 -3.76 29.59 -18.26
N GLY A 137 -3.16 29.49 -17.06
CA GLY A 137 -3.87 29.12 -15.84
C GLY A 137 -4.05 27.63 -15.66
N SER A 138 -3.36 26.79 -16.44
CA SER A 138 -3.32 25.35 -16.23
C SER A 138 -2.66 24.99 -14.91
N VAL A 139 -3.25 24.04 -14.22
CA VAL A 139 -2.71 23.39 -13.03
C VAL A 139 -2.04 22.10 -13.49
N VAL A 140 -0.77 21.93 -13.13
CA VAL A 140 -0.03 20.69 -13.40
C VAL A 140 0.19 19.98 -12.08
N GLU A 141 -0.37 18.80 -11.96
CA GLU A 141 -0.30 18.00 -10.73
C GLU A 141 0.48 16.71 -10.96
N ASP A 142 1.15 16.28 -9.91
CA ASP A 142 1.67 14.91 -9.84
C ASP A 142 0.55 13.99 -9.35
N THR A 143 0.29 12.91 -10.08
CA THR A 143 -0.67 11.89 -9.64
C THR A 143 -0.27 11.27 -8.30
N VAL A 144 -1.25 10.66 -7.63
CA VAL A 144 -1.02 9.86 -6.41
C VAL A 144 0.05 8.80 -6.65
N ALA A 145 0.07 8.17 -7.84
CA ALA A 145 1.10 7.21 -8.22
C ALA A 145 2.49 7.84 -8.29
N ALA A 146 2.63 9.06 -8.83
CA ALA A 146 3.90 9.78 -8.87
C ALA A 146 4.33 10.25 -7.46
N LYS A 147 3.39 10.67 -6.63
CA LYS A 147 3.65 10.98 -5.21
C LYS A 147 4.11 9.72 -4.45
N LEU A 148 3.45 8.58 -4.63
CA LEU A 148 3.86 7.31 -4.04
C LEU A 148 5.26 6.87 -4.53
N SER A 149 5.56 7.01 -5.82
CA SER A 149 6.88 6.71 -6.38
C SER A 149 7.97 7.57 -5.74
N LYS A 150 7.69 8.85 -5.46
CA LYS A 150 8.61 9.73 -4.75
C LYS A 150 8.92 9.25 -3.32
N TYR A 151 7.96 8.56 -2.69
CA TYR A 151 8.11 8.01 -1.33
C TYR A 151 8.50 6.53 -1.31
N SER A 152 8.70 5.86 -2.45
CA SER A 152 9.05 4.43 -2.52
C SER A 152 10.29 4.09 -1.69
N HIS A 153 11.30 4.95 -1.69
CA HIS A 153 12.51 4.80 -0.88
C HIS A 153 12.23 4.75 0.64
N TYR A 154 11.29 5.57 1.10
CA TYR A 154 10.90 5.57 2.52
C TYR A 154 10.12 4.32 2.89
N ILE A 155 9.30 3.80 1.96
CA ILE A 155 8.57 2.54 2.16
C ILE A 155 9.55 1.37 2.24
N GLU A 156 10.56 1.32 1.36
CA GLU A 156 11.62 0.30 1.41
C GLU A 156 12.40 0.34 2.72
N LEU A 157 12.79 1.53 3.19
CA LEU A 157 13.46 1.70 4.47
C LEU A 157 12.59 1.28 5.66
N LEU A 158 11.30 1.59 5.62
CA LEU A 158 10.35 1.17 6.65
C LEU A 158 10.19 -0.35 6.70
N VAL A 159 10.06 -0.99 5.55
CA VAL A 159 9.98 -2.46 5.45
C VAL A 159 11.28 -3.10 5.96
N ALA A 160 12.46 -2.57 5.56
CA ALA A 160 13.74 -3.05 6.05
C ALA A 160 13.87 -2.90 7.58
N GLY A 161 13.41 -1.78 8.14
CA GLY A 161 13.36 -1.55 9.59
C GLY A 161 12.47 -2.55 10.33
N ILE A 162 11.29 -2.85 9.79
CA ILE A 162 10.39 -3.86 10.36
C ILE A 162 11.04 -5.25 10.33
N VAL A 163 11.65 -5.63 9.23
CA VAL A 163 12.36 -6.92 9.10
C VAL A 163 13.48 -7.02 10.13
N LEU A 164 14.29 -5.97 10.28
CA LEU A 164 15.36 -5.93 11.27
C LEU A 164 14.82 -6.07 12.70
N LEU A 165 13.73 -5.39 13.03
CA LEU A 165 13.07 -5.48 14.33
C LEU A 165 12.59 -6.90 14.62
N VAL A 166 11.96 -7.57 13.65
CA VAL A 166 11.52 -8.96 13.79
C VAL A 166 12.70 -9.90 14.02
N LEU A 167 13.78 -9.74 13.27
CA LEU A 167 15.01 -10.53 13.46
C LEU A 167 15.60 -10.32 14.87
N LEU A 168 15.63 -9.09 15.36
CA LEU A 168 16.08 -8.76 16.71
C LEU A 168 15.21 -9.44 17.77
N LEU A 169 13.89 -9.38 17.63
CA LEU A 169 12.97 -10.04 18.54
C LEU A 169 13.16 -11.57 18.57
N VAL A 170 13.33 -12.19 17.40
CA VAL A 170 13.61 -13.64 17.30
C VAL A 170 14.94 -13.97 17.99
N PHE A 171 15.96 -13.16 17.78
CA PHE A 171 17.28 -13.33 18.42
C PHE A 171 17.18 -13.24 19.95
N VAL A 172 16.50 -12.22 20.47
CA VAL A 172 16.28 -12.06 21.93
C VAL A 172 15.49 -13.23 22.50
N ALA A 173 14.45 -13.68 21.82
CA ALA A 173 13.67 -14.85 22.22
C ALA A 173 14.55 -16.13 22.27
N ALA A 174 15.41 -16.32 21.28
CA ALA A 174 16.35 -17.45 21.25
C ALA A 174 17.34 -17.41 22.43
N LEU A 175 17.92 -16.23 22.72
CA LEU A 175 18.77 -16.03 23.89
C LEU A 175 18.04 -16.33 25.20
N PHE A 176 16.81 -15.86 25.34
CA PHE A 176 16.00 -16.11 26.52
C PHE A 176 15.71 -17.60 26.73
N LEU A 177 15.36 -18.30 25.66
CA LEU A 177 15.15 -19.75 25.70
C LEU A 177 16.43 -20.51 26.05
N ARG A 178 17.59 -20.08 25.51
CA ARG A 178 18.90 -20.66 25.83
C ARG A 178 19.25 -20.46 27.30
N THR A 179 19.06 -19.27 27.83
CA THR A 179 19.29 -18.94 29.24
C THR A 179 18.42 -19.78 30.17
N ARG A 180 17.13 -19.91 29.84
CA ARG A 180 16.21 -20.79 30.60
C ARG A 180 16.66 -22.24 30.59
N ARG A 181 17.11 -22.79 29.47
CA ARG A 181 17.62 -24.17 29.38
C ARG A 181 18.87 -24.33 30.26
N LEU A 182 19.79 -23.41 30.18
CA LEU A 182 21.02 -23.42 30.97
C LEU A 182 20.73 -23.39 32.47
N LYS A 183 19.79 -22.54 32.89
CA LYS A 183 19.36 -22.45 34.29
C LYS A 183 18.79 -23.77 34.80
N ARG A 184 17.91 -24.43 34.05
CA ARG A 184 17.38 -25.76 34.40
C ARG A 184 18.48 -26.82 34.53
N THR A 185 19.46 -26.84 33.60
CA THR A 185 20.55 -27.79 33.67
C THR A 185 21.44 -27.54 34.90
N LEU A 186 21.64 -26.29 35.31
CA LEU A 186 22.37 -25.96 36.53
C LEU A 186 21.61 -26.41 37.77
N GLU A 187 20.33 -26.17 37.87
CA GLU A 187 19.46 -26.61 38.99
C GLU A 187 19.46 -28.13 39.11
N GLU A 188 19.39 -28.88 37.98
CA GLU A 188 19.49 -30.34 37.96
C GLU A 188 20.87 -30.82 38.47
N ARG A 189 21.96 -30.20 38.07
CA ARG A 189 23.33 -30.55 38.53
C ARG A 189 23.52 -30.22 39.99
N GLU A 190 23.03 -29.08 40.46
CA GLU A 190 23.07 -28.76 41.90
C GLU A 190 22.31 -29.79 42.72
N GLY A 191 21.13 -30.22 42.30
CA GLY A 191 20.37 -31.30 42.96
C GLY A 191 21.13 -32.61 42.98
N GLN A 192 21.80 -32.99 41.88
CA GLN A 192 22.64 -34.21 41.84
C GLN A 192 23.84 -34.13 42.80
N LEU A 193 24.47 -32.96 42.91
CA LEU A 193 25.62 -32.74 43.80
C LEU A 193 25.18 -32.82 45.26
N VAL A 194 24.00 -32.29 45.65
CA VAL A 194 23.48 -32.39 47.00
C VAL A 194 23.26 -33.86 47.38
N VAL A 195 22.59 -34.66 46.51
CA VAL A 195 22.35 -36.08 46.74
C VAL A 195 23.65 -36.87 46.84
N ALA A 196 24.63 -36.55 45.97
CA ALA A 196 25.94 -37.21 46.00
C ALA A 196 26.71 -36.91 47.32
N ARG A 197 26.62 -35.66 47.78
CA ARG A 197 27.22 -35.22 49.04
C ARG A 197 26.59 -35.92 50.24
N GLU A 198 25.27 -35.99 50.32
CA GLU A 198 24.54 -36.69 51.38
C GLU A 198 24.95 -38.18 51.46
N LYS A 199 25.03 -38.86 50.31
CA LYS A 199 25.51 -40.25 50.26
C LYS A 199 26.96 -40.42 50.72
N ALA A 200 27.84 -39.45 50.37
CA ALA A 200 29.23 -39.48 50.83
C ALA A 200 29.33 -39.29 52.34
N GLU A 201 28.57 -38.33 52.91
CA GLU A 201 28.50 -38.08 54.34
C GLU A 201 27.93 -39.27 55.11
N GLU A 202 26.88 -39.90 54.58
CA GLU A 202 26.33 -41.16 55.18
C GLU A 202 27.35 -42.29 55.16
N SER A 203 28.07 -42.50 54.04
CA SER A 203 29.13 -43.50 53.94
C SER A 203 30.26 -43.26 54.93
N ASP A 204 30.66 -41.98 55.13
CA ASP A 204 31.73 -41.63 56.06
C ASP A 204 31.28 -41.82 57.53
N MET A 205 30.02 -41.52 57.87
CA MET A 205 29.42 -41.81 59.16
C MET A 205 29.42 -43.34 59.44
N LEU A 206 28.97 -44.15 58.47
CA LEU A 206 28.96 -45.60 58.58
C LEU A 206 30.37 -46.18 58.81
N LYS A 207 31.37 -45.68 58.03
CA LYS A 207 32.78 -46.06 58.20
C LYS A 207 33.28 -45.68 59.56
N SER A 208 32.99 -44.49 60.05
CA SER A 208 33.44 -43.98 61.36
C SER A 208 32.80 -44.82 62.46
N ALA A 209 31.49 -45.12 62.38
CA ALA A 209 30.81 -45.98 63.32
C ALA A 209 31.35 -47.42 63.32
N PHE A 210 31.64 -48.02 62.15
CA PHE A 210 32.27 -49.32 62.03
C PHE A 210 33.65 -49.34 62.66
N LEU A 211 34.52 -48.37 62.41
CA LEU A 211 35.87 -48.25 63.01
C LEU A 211 35.78 -48.15 64.55
N ALA A 212 34.84 -47.36 65.06
CA ALA A 212 34.65 -47.21 66.51
C ALA A 212 34.21 -48.48 67.12
N ASN A 213 33.25 -49.25 66.56
CA ASN A 213 32.82 -50.54 67.06
C ASN A 213 33.94 -51.61 66.98
N MET A 214 34.64 -51.65 65.82
CA MET A 214 35.81 -52.60 65.71
C MET A 214 36.93 -52.26 66.72
N SER A 215 37.20 -51.00 66.97
CA SER A 215 38.16 -50.63 68.04
C SER A 215 37.75 -51.07 69.41
N HIS A 216 36.45 -51.01 69.70
CA HIS A 216 35.90 -51.49 70.97
C HIS A 216 35.94 -53.01 71.11
N GLU A 217 35.57 -53.69 70.00
CA GLU A 217 35.60 -55.17 70.00
C GLU A 217 37.01 -55.76 70.02
N ILE A 218 37.98 -55.07 69.46
CA ILE A 218 39.38 -55.45 69.54
C ILE A 218 40.00 -55.17 70.92
N ARG A 219 39.61 -54.02 71.53
CA ARG A 219 40.16 -53.61 72.85
C ARG A 219 39.69 -54.55 73.98
N THR A 220 38.45 -55.08 73.92
CA THR A 220 37.88 -55.91 74.96
C THR A 220 38.64 -57.23 75.18
N PRO A 221 39.00 -58.03 74.16
CA PRO A 221 39.81 -59.23 74.35
C PRO A 221 41.29 -58.89 74.63
N LEU A 222 41.81 -57.75 74.19
CA LEU A 222 43.19 -57.37 74.39
C LEU A 222 43.47 -56.93 75.86
N ASN A 223 42.48 -56.44 76.59
CA ASN A 223 42.59 -56.09 78.00
C ASN A 223 42.31 -57.30 78.94
N ALA A 224 41.94 -58.47 78.36
CA ALA A 224 41.66 -59.66 79.13
C ALA A 224 42.83 -60.68 79.14
N ILE A 225 43.96 -60.32 78.53
CA ILE A 225 45.26 -61.01 78.59
C ILE A 225 46.19 -60.18 79.53
#